data_e2b5bf7f20603adc91f254301093908f
#
_entry.id   e2b5bf7f20603adc91f254301093908f
#
_cell.length_a   1.000
_cell.length_b   1.000
_cell.length_c   1.000
_cell.angle_alpha   90.00
_cell.angle_beta   90.00
_cell.angle_gamma   90.00
#
_symmetry.space_group_name_H-M   'P 1'
#
loop_
_entity.id
_entity.type
_entity.pdbx_description
1 polymer ?
#
loop_
_entity_poly.entity_id
_entity_poly.type
_entity_poly.pdbx_seq_one_letter_code
_entity_poly.pdbx_strand_id
1 'polypeptide(L)'
;MLRFLVCSMFAFGSLAFAGDADLVKSYIANGKIVMDAIIAKKVGLDVVEKPLKAMSEDAAKLATSYGAKFPEGAKLLKMTVDALPKLQKASFSELEKDWHDLAHFTKPGNNPGIDIKNEKNEHFTDPLHCIVHPLMTLRAAESYAKGKADKDLQSMKEELSEGLEQMDLLGKKLK
;
A
#
# COMPACT_ATOMS: atom_id res chain seq x y z
N MET A 1 55.29 -14.72 -9.27
CA MET A 1 53.92 -14.52 -9.78
C MET A 1 52.99 -14.45 -8.59
N LEU A 2 52.64 -13.25 -8.16
CA LEU A 2 51.78 -13.03 -7.00
C LEU A 2 50.39 -12.62 -7.51
N ARG A 3 49.39 -13.53 -7.32
CA ARG A 3 47.98 -13.25 -7.69
C ARG A 3 47.31 -12.50 -6.56
N PHE A 4 47.05 -11.20 -6.76
CA PHE A 4 46.18 -10.43 -5.90
C PHE A 4 44.72 -10.85 -6.13
N LEU A 5 44.12 -11.46 -5.12
CA LEU A 5 42.69 -11.72 -5.05
C LEU A 5 42.03 -10.44 -4.53
N VAL A 6 41.40 -9.67 -5.43
CA VAL A 6 40.58 -8.51 -5.03
C VAL A 6 39.25 -9.05 -4.53
N CYS A 7 39.10 -9.06 -3.21
CA CYS A 7 37.81 -9.30 -2.54
C CYS A 7 36.96 -8.03 -2.67
N SER A 8 36.09 -7.97 -3.68
CA SER A 8 35.06 -6.92 -3.77
C SER A 8 33.99 -7.21 -2.73
N MET A 9 34.11 -6.62 -1.56
CA MET A 9 33.00 -6.50 -0.60
C MET A 9 31.98 -5.53 -1.21
N PHE A 10 30.91 -6.07 -1.72
CA PHE A 10 29.72 -5.28 -2.04
C PHE A 10 29.07 -4.83 -0.73
N ALA A 11 29.27 -3.58 -0.39
CA ALA A 11 28.53 -2.90 0.67
C ALA A 11 27.10 -2.62 0.17
N PHE A 12 26.23 -3.63 0.23
CA PHE A 12 24.78 -3.45 0.09
C PHE A 12 24.21 -3.18 1.48
N GLY A 13 24.11 -1.94 1.89
CA GLY A 13 23.60 -1.74 3.25
C GLY A 13 23.04 -0.36 3.63
N SER A 14 23.27 0.70 2.86
CA SER A 14 22.95 2.03 3.40
C SER A 14 22.17 2.99 2.51
N LEU A 15 21.72 2.58 1.33
CA LEU A 15 20.98 3.48 0.41
C LEU A 15 19.45 3.33 0.47
N ALA A 16 18.91 2.27 1.09
CA ALA A 16 17.47 2.02 1.14
C ALA A 16 16.73 2.86 2.20
N PHE A 17 17.37 3.16 3.33
CA PHE A 17 16.67 3.72 4.50
C PHE A 17 16.28 5.21 4.40
N ALA A 18 16.99 6.04 3.66
CA ALA A 18 16.63 7.44 3.49
C ALA A 18 15.38 7.63 2.59
N GLY A 19 15.20 6.72 1.62
CA GLY A 19 14.04 6.75 0.72
C GLY A 19 12.72 6.34 1.39
N ASP A 20 12.75 5.35 2.32
CA ASP A 20 11.52 4.84 2.95
C ASP A 20 10.84 5.90 3.83
N ALA A 21 11.61 6.67 4.61
CA ALA A 21 11.07 7.75 5.44
C ALA A 21 10.41 8.85 4.59
N ASP A 22 10.95 9.14 3.41
CA ASP A 22 10.37 10.14 2.51
C ASP A 22 9.11 9.61 1.81
N LEU A 23 9.05 8.32 1.48
CA LEU A 23 7.84 7.68 0.97
C LEU A 23 6.70 7.69 2.01
N VAL A 24 6.99 7.40 3.28
CA VAL A 24 6.01 7.50 4.38
C VAL A 24 5.50 8.94 4.52
N LYS A 25 6.39 9.94 4.50
CA LYS A 25 5.99 11.36 4.56
C LYS A 25 5.14 11.76 3.36
N SER A 26 5.50 11.32 2.15
CA SER A 26 4.74 11.57 0.92
C SER A 26 3.35 10.98 1.00
N TYR A 27 3.22 9.73 1.45
CA TYR A 27 1.94 9.05 1.64
C TYR A 27 1.03 9.83 2.61
N ILE A 28 1.56 10.20 3.78
CA ILE A 28 0.81 10.95 4.80
C ILE A 28 0.40 12.34 4.29
N ALA A 29 1.29 13.04 3.56
CA ALA A 29 0.98 14.36 3.00
C ALA A 29 -0.14 14.28 1.94
N ASN A 30 -0.09 13.28 1.06
CA ASN A 30 -1.16 13.03 0.08
C ASN A 30 -2.48 12.66 0.76
N GLY A 31 -2.45 11.81 1.79
CA GLY A 31 -3.62 11.45 2.58
C GLY A 31 -4.26 12.66 3.26
N LYS A 32 -3.45 13.59 3.77
CA LYS A 32 -3.95 14.85 4.36
C LYS A 32 -4.70 15.70 3.34
N ILE A 33 -4.21 15.84 2.11
CA ILE A 33 -4.91 16.57 1.05
C ILE A 33 -6.31 15.98 0.82
N VAL A 34 -6.39 14.66 0.73
CA VAL A 34 -7.67 13.96 0.51
C VAL A 34 -8.59 14.10 1.71
N MET A 35 -8.07 13.95 2.94
CA MET A 35 -8.87 14.09 4.17
C MET A 35 -9.44 15.52 4.29
N ASP A 36 -8.65 16.54 4.03
CA ASP A 36 -9.09 17.94 4.04
C ASP A 36 -10.22 18.17 3.01
N ALA A 37 -10.14 17.55 1.83
CA ALA A 37 -11.22 17.61 0.83
C ALA A 37 -12.51 16.90 1.29
N ILE A 38 -12.38 15.74 1.95
CA ILE A 38 -13.53 14.99 2.53
C ILE A 38 -14.22 15.82 3.61
N ILE A 39 -13.46 16.36 4.57
CA ILE A 39 -13.98 17.18 5.67
C ILE A 39 -14.69 18.42 5.14
N ALA A 40 -14.12 19.07 4.14
CA ALA A 40 -14.70 20.24 3.50
C ALA A 40 -15.89 19.91 2.57
N LYS A 41 -16.23 18.62 2.35
CA LYS A 41 -17.20 18.14 1.34
C LYS A 41 -16.92 18.68 -0.07
N LYS A 42 -15.65 18.93 -0.38
CA LYS A 42 -15.14 19.41 -1.69
C LYS A 42 -14.41 18.32 -2.45
N VAL A 43 -14.98 17.12 -2.46
CA VAL A 43 -14.40 15.96 -3.14
C VAL A 43 -14.68 16.08 -4.64
N GLY A 44 -13.67 16.52 -5.39
CA GLY A 44 -13.61 16.42 -6.84
C GLY A 44 -12.55 15.40 -7.24
N LEU A 45 -12.78 14.63 -8.32
CA LEU A 45 -11.78 13.67 -8.80
C LEU A 45 -10.47 14.34 -9.20
N ASP A 46 -10.52 15.56 -9.71
CA ASP A 46 -9.38 16.42 -10.01
C ASP A 46 -8.51 16.73 -8.78
N VAL A 47 -9.12 16.73 -7.58
CA VAL A 47 -8.42 16.98 -6.31
C VAL A 47 -7.84 15.69 -5.71
N VAL A 48 -8.60 14.58 -5.73
CA VAL A 48 -8.27 13.39 -4.93
C VAL A 48 -7.61 12.26 -5.72
N GLU A 49 -7.80 12.16 -7.03
CA GLU A 49 -7.32 11.02 -7.83
C GLU A 49 -5.79 10.92 -7.82
N LYS A 50 -5.10 12.03 -8.11
CA LYS A 50 -3.62 12.03 -8.16
C LYS A 50 -2.98 11.74 -6.80
N PRO A 51 -3.40 12.36 -5.67
CA PRO A 51 -2.92 11.99 -4.35
C PRO A 51 -3.14 10.52 -4.00
N LEU A 52 -4.34 9.96 -4.25
CA LEU A 52 -4.65 8.58 -3.90
C LEU A 52 -3.82 7.57 -4.73
N LYS A 53 -3.61 7.83 -6.01
CA LYS A 53 -2.71 7.01 -6.84
C LYS A 53 -1.27 7.08 -6.35
N ALA A 54 -0.77 8.28 -6.01
CA ALA A 54 0.57 8.45 -5.45
C ALA A 54 0.75 7.70 -4.13
N MET A 55 -0.27 7.69 -3.25
CA MET A 55 -0.26 6.90 -2.01
C MET A 55 -0.07 5.41 -2.29
N SER A 56 -0.85 4.82 -3.23
CA SER A 56 -0.71 3.40 -3.58
C SER A 56 0.67 3.08 -4.19
N GLU A 57 1.24 3.98 -4.99
CA GLU A 57 2.56 3.81 -5.59
C GLU A 57 3.69 3.91 -4.55
N ASP A 58 3.59 4.84 -3.60
CA ASP A 58 4.53 4.97 -2.49
C ASP A 58 4.47 3.74 -1.58
N ALA A 59 3.27 3.25 -1.27
CA ALA A 59 3.07 2.03 -0.50
C ALA A 59 3.64 0.79 -1.21
N ALA A 60 3.53 0.68 -2.54
CA ALA A 60 4.13 -0.41 -3.30
C ALA A 60 5.66 -0.43 -3.24
N LYS A 61 6.31 0.75 -3.27
CA LYS A 61 7.76 0.87 -3.06
C LYS A 61 8.15 0.44 -1.65
N LEU A 62 7.38 0.89 -0.62
CA LEU A 62 7.60 0.51 0.77
C LEU A 62 7.38 -0.99 0.99
N ALA A 63 6.38 -1.61 0.35
CA ALA A 63 6.17 -3.06 0.39
C ALA A 63 7.38 -3.82 -0.16
N THR A 64 8.04 -3.30 -1.19
CA THR A 64 9.28 -3.89 -1.74
C THR A 64 10.42 -3.81 -0.72
N SER A 65 10.63 -2.65 -0.09
CA SER A 65 11.63 -2.47 0.98
C SER A 65 11.34 -3.37 2.18
N TYR A 66 10.05 -3.47 2.56
CA TYR A 66 9.62 -4.33 3.66
C TYR A 66 9.88 -5.81 3.38
N GLY A 67 9.59 -6.28 2.16
CA GLY A 67 9.90 -7.65 1.74
C GLY A 67 11.40 -7.95 1.69
N ALA A 68 12.24 -6.96 1.41
CA ALA A 68 13.69 -7.12 1.50
C ALA A 68 14.19 -7.24 2.96
N LYS A 69 13.54 -6.53 3.89
CA LYS A 69 13.84 -6.59 5.33
C LYS A 69 13.30 -7.85 6.00
N PHE A 70 12.15 -8.36 5.53
CA PHE A 70 11.43 -9.51 6.06
C PHE A 70 11.16 -10.52 4.94
N PRO A 71 12.16 -11.35 4.57
CA PRO A 71 12.10 -12.20 3.36
C PRO A 71 11.02 -13.29 3.41
N GLU A 72 10.53 -13.68 4.60
CA GLU A 72 9.43 -14.63 4.76
C GLU A 72 8.11 -14.13 4.14
N GLY A 73 7.85 -12.83 4.16
CA GLY A 73 6.69 -12.20 3.53
C GLY A 73 6.93 -11.71 2.10
N ALA A 74 8.16 -11.79 1.60
CA ALA A 74 8.54 -11.17 0.33
C ALA A 74 7.70 -11.63 -0.87
N LYS A 75 7.28 -12.91 -0.90
CA LYS A 75 6.44 -13.43 -1.98
C LYS A 75 5.05 -12.81 -1.99
N LEU A 76 4.39 -12.68 -0.82
CA LEU A 76 3.10 -12.01 -0.67
C LEU A 76 3.18 -10.57 -1.19
N LEU A 77 4.19 -9.83 -0.71
CA LEU A 77 4.37 -8.43 -1.05
C LEU A 77 4.68 -8.24 -2.54
N LYS A 78 5.54 -9.09 -3.10
CA LYS A 78 5.81 -9.08 -4.54
C LYS A 78 4.56 -9.34 -5.37
N MET A 79 3.73 -10.31 -5.00
CA MET A 79 2.46 -10.58 -5.71
C MET A 79 1.54 -9.37 -5.68
N THR A 80 1.48 -8.65 -4.55
CA THR A 80 0.66 -7.44 -4.42
C THR A 80 1.21 -6.30 -5.27
N VAL A 81 2.53 -6.06 -5.24
CA VAL A 81 3.18 -5.03 -6.04
C VAL A 81 3.04 -5.30 -7.54
N ASP A 82 3.25 -6.54 -7.98
CA ASP A 82 3.07 -6.94 -9.39
C ASP A 82 1.61 -6.76 -9.87
N ALA A 83 0.65 -6.87 -8.94
CA ALA A 83 -0.76 -6.68 -9.25
C ALA A 83 -1.19 -5.21 -9.31
N LEU A 84 -0.37 -4.24 -8.89
CA LEU A 84 -0.75 -2.83 -8.79
C LEU A 84 -1.43 -2.27 -10.05
N PRO A 85 -0.97 -2.52 -11.29
CA PRO A 85 -1.65 -2.04 -12.50
C PRO A 85 -3.07 -2.58 -12.68
N LYS A 86 -3.34 -3.80 -12.16
CA LYS A 86 -4.67 -4.40 -12.13
C LYS A 86 -5.51 -3.80 -11.01
N LEU A 87 -4.94 -3.62 -9.82
CA LEU A 87 -5.61 -3.02 -8.66
C LEU A 87 -6.10 -1.60 -8.95
N GLN A 88 -5.30 -0.81 -9.66
CA GLN A 88 -5.67 0.55 -10.08
C GLN A 88 -6.90 0.59 -10.99
N LYS A 89 -7.34 -0.55 -11.56
CA LYS A 89 -8.52 -0.67 -12.42
C LYS A 89 -9.64 -1.48 -11.79
N ALA A 90 -9.37 -2.14 -10.66
CA ALA A 90 -10.33 -2.99 -9.97
C ALA A 90 -11.49 -2.18 -9.40
N SER A 91 -12.68 -2.78 -9.32
CA SER A 91 -13.83 -2.21 -8.64
C SER A 91 -13.63 -2.18 -7.12
N PHE A 92 -14.45 -1.39 -6.40
CA PHE A 92 -14.42 -1.37 -4.93
C PHE A 92 -14.60 -2.79 -4.36
N SER A 93 -15.60 -3.53 -4.84
CA SER A 93 -15.89 -4.89 -4.35
C SER A 93 -14.77 -5.90 -4.64
N GLU A 94 -14.01 -5.75 -5.74
CA GLU A 94 -12.84 -6.60 -6.02
C GLU A 94 -11.67 -6.23 -5.09
N LEU A 95 -11.44 -4.95 -4.83
CA LEU A 95 -10.42 -4.49 -3.89
C LEU A 95 -10.73 -5.01 -2.48
N GLU A 96 -11.98 -4.86 -2.02
CA GLU A 96 -12.43 -5.32 -0.71
C GLU A 96 -12.28 -6.83 -0.56
N LYS A 97 -13.00 -7.62 -1.36
CA LYS A 97 -13.07 -9.09 -1.18
C LYS A 97 -11.77 -9.81 -1.52
N ASP A 98 -11.15 -9.46 -2.66
CA ASP A 98 -10.02 -10.21 -3.15
C ASP A 98 -8.72 -9.80 -2.45
N TRP A 99 -8.55 -8.52 -2.12
CA TRP A 99 -7.28 -8.00 -1.64
C TRP A 99 -7.32 -7.58 -0.18
N HIS A 100 -8.27 -6.79 0.24
CA HIS A 100 -8.42 -6.40 1.64
C HIS A 100 -8.75 -7.63 2.51
N ASP A 101 -9.77 -8.42 2.13
CA ASP A 101 -10.15 -9.66 2.83
C ASP A 101 -9.27 -10.86 2.47
N LEU A 102 -8.22 -10.65 1.70
CA LEU A 102 -7.19 -11.63 1.34
C LEU A 102 -7.69 -12.86 0.55
N ALA A 103 -8.91 -12.82 0.00
CA ALA A 103 -9.47 -13.94 -0.75
C ALA A 103 -8.67 -14.29 -2.02
N HIS A 104 -7.95 -13.31 -2.59
CA HIS A 104 -7.04 -13.53 -3.71
C HIS A 104 -6.02 -14.63 -3.42
N PHE A 105 -5.44 -14.63 -2.22
CA PHE A 105 -4.35 -15.53 -1.82
C PHE A 105 -4.83 -16.93 -1.42
N THR A 106 -6.14 -17.15 -1.31
CA THR A 106 -6.74 -18.47 -1.07
C THR A 106 -7.09 -19.20 -2.37
N LYS A 107 -7.02 -18.52 -3.52
CA LYS A 107 -7.31 -19.11 -4.83
C LYS A 107 -6.17 -20.04 -5.29
N PRO A 108 -6.49 -21.14 -6.01
CA PRO A 108 -5.46 -22.03 -6.57
C PRO A 108 -4.44 -21.24 -7.41
N GLY A 109 -3.16 -21.49 -7.18
CA GLY A 109 -2.06 -20.80 -7.88
C GLY A 109 -1.59 -19.48 -7.23
N ASN A 110 -2.34 -18.91 -6.31
CA ASN A 110 -2.02 -17.62 -5.67
C ASN A 110 -1.47 -17.79 -4.25
N ASN A 111 -0.90 -18.94 -3.92
CA ASN A 111 -0.33 -19.17 -2.59
C ASN A 111 0.84 -18.20 -2.30
N PRO A 112 0.73 -17.34 -1.27
CA PRO A 112 1.75 -16.36 -0.92
C PRO A 112 3.01 -16.96 -0.28
N GLY A 113 3.00 -18.25 0.03
CA GLY A 113 4.13 -18.94 0.68
C GLY A 113 4.14 -18.85 2.21
N ILE A 114 3.22 -18.10 2.79
CA ILE A 114 3.00 -17.98 4.24
C ILE A 114 1.52 -18.19 4.55
N ASP A 115 1.23 -18.60 5.77
CA ASP A 115 -0.16 -18.65 6.27
C ASP A 115 -0.59 -17.24 6.70
N ILE A 116 -1.31 -16.54 5.82
CA ILE A 116 -1.79 -15.16 6.05
C ILE A 116 -2.87 -15.06 7.14
N LYS A 117 -3.45 -16.18 7.59
CA LYS A 117 -4.42 -16.22 8.69
C LYS A 117 -3.77 -16.43 10.05
N ASN A 118 -2.47 -16.69 10.07
CA ASN A 118 -1.72 -16.82 11.31
C ASN A 118 -1.37 -15.42 11.83
N GLU A 119 -1.77 -15.11 13.06
CA GLU A 119 -1.52 -13.82 13.74
C GLU A 119 -0.05 -13.37 13.68
N LYS A 120 0.91 -14.33 13.71
CA LYS A 120 2.33 -14.01 13.58
C LYS A 120 2.70 -13.39 12.24
N ASN A 121 1.90 -13.63 11.21
CA ASN A 121 2.10 -13.15 9.85
C ASN A 121 1.23 -11.93 9.50
N GLU A 122 0.37 -11.48 10.41
CA GLU A 122 -0.54 -10.35 10.21
C GLU A 122 0.20 -9.09 9.76
N HIS A 123 1.38 -8.84 10.32
CA HIS A 123 2.19 -7.69 9.96
C HIS A 123 2.65 -7.63 8.48
N PHE A 124 2.53 -8.73 7.73
CA PHE A 124 2.79 -8.74 6.28
C PHE A 124 1.60 -8.22 5.47
N THR A 125 0.41 -8.12 6.07
CA THR A 125 -0.76 -7.54 5.40
C THR A 125 -0.78 -6.02 5.48
N ASP A 126 -0.09 -5.39 6.46
CA ASP A 126 -0.03 -3.93 6.58
C ASP A 126 0.43 -3.22 5.29
N PRO A 127 1.55 -3.63 4.64
CA PRO A 127 1.97 -3.00 3.39
C PRO A 127 0.98 -3.20 2.24
N LEU A 128 0.27 -4.35 2.22
CA LEU A 128 -0.79 -4.63 1.25
C LEU A 128 -1.96 -3.68 1.46
N HIS A 129 -2.42 -3.52 2.69
CA HIS A 129 -3.51 -2.62 3.04
C HIS A 129 -3.16 -1.16 2.71
N CYS A 130 -1.91 -0.73 2.95
CA CYS A 130 -1.45 0.59 2.52
C CYS A 130 -1.58 0.82 1.00
N ILE A 131 -1.49 -0.24 0.17
CA ILE A 131 -1.71 -0.15 -1.28
C ILE A 131 -3.20 -0.10 -1.60
N VAL A 132 -4.03 -0.89 -0.92
CA VAL A 132 -5.43 -1.14 -1.27
C VAL A 132 -6.36 -0.02 -0.80
N HIS A 133 -6.22 0.47 0.44
CA HIS A 133 -7.09 1.51 1.01
C HIS A 133 -7.15 2.81 0.18
N PRO A 134 -6.04 3.37 -0.35
CA PRO A 134 -6.14 4.53 -1.22
C PRO A 134 -6.94 4.26 -2.50
N LEU A 135 -6.87 3.04 -3.05
CA LEU A 135 -7.63 2.67 -4.24
C LEU A 135 -9.12 2.47 -3.93
N MET A 136 -9.47 1.90 -2.76
CA MET A 136 -10.85 1.82 -2.27
C MET A 136 -11.42 3.23 -2.04
N THR A 137 -10.64 4.11 -1.39
CA THR A 137 -10.98 5.54 -1.25
C THR A 137 -11.25 6.20 -2.60
N LEU A 138 -10.44 5.90 -3.63
CA LEU A 138 -10.65 6.43 -4.98
C LEU A 138 -11.96 5.93 -5.60
N ARG A 139 -12.30 4.63 -5.44
CA ARG A 139 -13.57 4.08 -5.93
C ARG A 139 -14.77 4.71 -5.24
N ALA A 140 -14.69 4.93 -3.93
CA ALA A 140 -15.72 5.66 -3.19
C ALA A 140 -15.87 7.11 -3.68
N ALA A 141 -14.74 7.80 -4.00
CA ALA A 141 -14.75 9.14 -4.58
C ALA A 141 -15.40 9.16 -5.96
N GLU A 142 -15.14 8.17 -6.81
CA GLU A 142 -15.78 8.02 -8.12
C GLU A 142 -17.31 7.80 -8.00
N SER A 143 -17.74 7.03 -6.98
CA SER A 143 -19.15 6.85 -6.67
C SER A 143 -19.78 8.16 -6.18
N TYR A 144 -19.12 8.84 -5.24
CA TYR A 144 -19.55 10.13 -4.73
C TYR A 144 -19.68 11.18 -5.83
N ALA A 145 -18.72 11.22 -6.77
CA ALA A 145 -18.78 12.18 -7.89
C ALA A 145 -20.06 12.03 -8.73
N LYS A 146 -20.60 10.80 -8.83
CA LYS A 146 -21.83 10.50 -9.59
C LYS A 146 -23.11 10.79 -8.82
N GLY A 147 -23.18 10.41 -7.54
CA GLY A 147 -24.41 10.39 -6.76
C GLY A 147 -24.45 11.36 -5.59
N LYS A 148 -23.31 11.92 -5.17
CA LYS A 148 -23.18 12.79 -3.99
C LYS A 148 -23.75 12.18 -2.69
N ALA A 149 -23.68 10.84 -2.55
CA ALA A 149 -24.26 10.15 -1.41
C ALA A 149 -23.35 10.27 -0.17
N ASP A 150 -23.90 10.62 0.98
CA ASP A 150 -23.12 10.74 2.24
C ASP A 150 -22.44 9.43 2.65
N LYS A 151 -23.02 8.27 2.29
CA LYS A 151 -22.38 6.96 2.53
C LYS A 151 -21.03 6.82 1.81
N ASP A 152 -20.88 7.40 0.63
CA ASP A 152 -19.63 7.35 -0.13
C ASP A 152 -18.57 8.24 0.54
N LEU A 153 -18.96 9.38 1.11
CA LEU A 153 -18.06 10.22 1.92
C LEU A 153 -17.61 9.49 3.19
N GLN A 154 -18.53 8.76 3.83
CA GLN A 154 -18.21 7.98 5.02
C GLN A 154 -17.22 6.85 4.66
N SER A 155 -17.48 6.11 3.59
CA SER A 155 -16.59 5.07 3.10
C SER A 155 -15.19 5.63 2.76
N MET A 156 -15.12 6.77 2.05
CA MET A 156 -13.84 7.43 1.78
C MET A 156 -13.06 7.76 3.06
N LYS A 157 -13.76 8.26 4.10
CA LYS A 157 -13.15 8.63 5.37
C LYS A 157 -12.61 7.41 6.11
N GLU A 158 -13.38 6.33 6.16
CA GLU A 158 -13.01 5.07 6.79
C GLU A 158 -11.77 4.48 6.11
N GLU A 159 -11.84 4.22 4.81
CA GLU A 159 -10.74 3.65 4.03
C GLU A 159 -9.44 4.48 4.13
N LEU A 160 -9.57 5.80 4.02
CA LEU A 160 -8.41 6.68 4.10
C LEU A 160 -7.79 6.69 5.52
N SER A 161 -8.62 6.68 6.56
CA SER A 161 -8.15 6.65 7.94
C SER A 161 -7.40 5.36 8.25
N GLU A 162 -7.94 4.22 7.82
CA GLU A 162 -7.30 2.91 7.98
C GLU A 162 -5.97 2.84 7.22
N GLY A 163 -5.93 3.32 5.97
CA GLY A 163 -4.69 3.38 5.20
C GLY A 163 -3.61 4.25 5.84
N LEU A 164 -4.00 5.38 6.46
CA LEU A 164 -3.06 6.26 7.18
C LEU A 164 -2.55 5.61 8.47
N GLU A 165 -3.41 4.91 9.21
CA GLU A 165 -3.03 4.17 10.42
C GLU A 165 -2.04 3.04 10.09
N GLN A 166 -2.35 2.23 9.07
CA GLN A 166 -1.47 1.17 8.60
C GLN A 166 -0.11 1.72 8.13
N MET A 167 -0.09 2.86 7.46
CA MET A 167 1.16 3.51 7.04
C MET A 167 2.01 3.98 8.23
N ASP A 168 1.41 4.49 9.30
CA ASP A 168 2.12 4.88 10.52
C ASP A 168 2.75 3.65 11.20
N LEU A 169 2.02 2.53 11.27
CA LEU A 169 2.53 1.26 11.79
C LEU A 169 3.68 0.72 10.92
N LEU A 170 3.52 0.72 9.60
CA LEU A 170 4.56 0.31 8.66
C LEU A 170 5.83 1.16 8.79
N GLY A 171 5.67 2.48 8.86
CA GLY A 171 6.78 3.41 9.04
C GLY A 171 7.57 3.21 10.33
N LYS A 172 6.92 2.76 11.41
CA LYS A 172 7.58 2.39 12.68
C LYS A 172 8.39 1.09 12.55
N LYS A 173 7.91 0.12 11.77
CA LYS A 173 8.58 -1.17 11.55
C LYS A 173 9.78 -1.06 10.59
N LEU A 174 9.80 -0.04 9.73
CA LEU A 174 10.89 0.19 8.78
C LEU A 174 12.10 0.91 9.41
N LYS A 175 11.93 1.60 10.54
CA LYS A 175 13.02 2.21 11.32
C LYS A 175 13.85 1.13 12.03
#